data_bd4da2ac944d68f24fba77a693cdc230
#
_entry.id   bd4da2ac944d68f24fba77a693cdc230
#
_cell.length_a   1.000
_cell.length_b   1.000
_cell.length_c   1.000
_cell.angle_alpha   90.00
_cell.angle_beta   90.00
_cell.angle_gamma   90.00
#
_symmetry.space_group_name_H-M   'P 1'
#
loop_
_entity.id
_entity.type
_entity.pdbx_description
1 polymer ?
#
loop_
_entity_poly.entity_id
_entity_poly.type
_entity_poly.pdbx_seq_one_letter_code
_entity_poly.pdbx_strand_id
1 'polypeptide(L)'
;MKNNFDNSLLRVIDANINRYKEGIRVVEDIYRYIYNNKEIAYKLKSLRHINIPIDIKELLKARDSINDVLKSSTKSEQTRKNLENIILANIKRSQESARVLEEIFKLIDIQTSELFKNNRYSLYNIEKIIFDTL
;
A
#
# COMPACT_ATOMS: atom_id res chain seq x y z
N MET A 1 22.80 -1.44 -13.71
CA MET A 1 23.61 -1.66 -12.50
C MET A 1 22.97 -2.76 -11.66
N LYS A 2 23.76 -3.71 -11.28
CA LYS A 2 23.26 -4.77 -10.43
C LYS A 2 23.25 -4.29 -9.00
N ASN A 3 22.08 -4.11 -8.43
CA ASN A 3 21.94 -3.70 -7.05
C ASN A 3 22.04 -4.92 -6.15
N ASN A 4 23.06 -4.94 -5.32
CA ASN A 4 23.25 -6.00 -4.33
C ASN A 4 22.48 -5.67 -3.07
N PHE A 5 21.11 -5.62 -3.20
CA PHE A 5 20.28 -5.52 -2.03
C PHE A 5 20.22 -6.89 -1.39
N ASP A 6 20.40 -6.96 -0.09
CA ASP A 6 20.21 -8.21 0.59
C ASP A 6 18.72 -8.61 0.56
N ASN A 7 18.47 -9.88 0.79
CA ASN A 7 17.10 -10.41 0.75
C ASN A 7 16.21 -9.77 1.82
N SER A 8 16.77 -9.32 2.93
CA SER A 8 16.01 -8.66 4.00
C SER A 8 15.41 -7.35 3.53
N LEU A 9 16.19 -6.54 2.80
CA LEU A 9 15.72 -5.28 2.24
C LEU A 9 14.63 -5.52 1.20
N LEU A 10 14.84 -6.48 0.31
CA LEU A 10 13.86 -6.85 -0.70
C LEU A 10 12.56 -7.39 -0.09
N ARG A 11 12.65 -8.12 1.03
CA ARG A 11 11.47 -8.58 1.76
C ARG A 11 10.63 -7.42 2.29
N VAL A 12 11.27 -6.38 2.84
CA VAL A 12 10.56 -5.17 3.31
C VAL A 12 9.84 -4.50 2.15
N ILE A 13 10.51 -4.36 1.02
CA ILE A 13 9.93 -3.74 -0.19
C ILE A 13 8.74 -4.58 -0.68
N ASP A 14 8.91 -5.88 -0.84
CA ASP A 14 7.87 -6.78 -1.33
C ASP A 14 6.62 -6.72 -0.43
N ALA A 15 6.80 -6.85 0.88
CA ALA A 15 5.69 -6.81 1.82
C ALA A 15 4.93 -5.48 1.75
N ASN A 16 5.65 -4.37 1.64
CA ASN A 16 5.02 -3.06 1.65
C ASN A 16 4.41 -2.67 0.31
N ILE A 17 4.96 -3.13 -0.82
CA ILE A 17 4.31 -2.99 -2.12
C ILE A 17 2.95 -3.69 -2.10
N ASN A 18 2.91 -4.90 -1.57
CA ASN A 18 1.66 -5.66 -1.48
C ASN A 18 0.64 -4.99 -0.55
N ARG A 19 1.06 -4.57 0.64
CA ARG A 19 0.18 -3.86 1.58
C ARG A 19 -0.36 -2.57 0.99
N TYR A 20 0.50 -1.82 0.30
CA TYR A 20 0.11 -0.58 -0.36
C TYR A 20 -0.99 -0.83 -1.38
N LYS A 21 -0.75 -1.78 -2.30
CA LYS A 21 -1.71 -2.11 -3.36
C LYS A 21 -2.99 -2.73 -2.82
N GLU A 22 -2.88 -3.67 -1.89
CA GLU A 22 -4.04 -4.38 -1.35
C GLU A 22 -4.95 -3.46 -0.54
N GLY A 23 -4.38 -2.60 0.29
CA GLY A 23 -5.15 -1.64 1.06
C GLY A 23 -5.95 -0.69 0.16
N ILE A 24 -5.30 -0.16 -0.89
CA ILE A 24 -5.98 0.69 -1.88
C ILE A 24 -7.08 -0.10 -2.59
N ARG A 25 -6.80 -1.35 -2.98
CA ARG A 25 -7.77 -2.17 -3.69
C ARG A 25 -9.05 -2.41 -2.89
N VAL A 26 -8.93 -2.65 -1.60
CA VAL A 26 -10.11 -2.82 -0.73
C VAL A 26 -11.01 -1.58 -0.80
N VAL A 27 -10.43 -0.41 -0.64
CA VAL A 27 -11.19 0.85 -0.66
C VAL A 27 -11.74 1.14 -2.05
N GLU A 28 -10.93 0.91 -3.08
CA GLU A 28 -11.32 1.07 -4.48
C GLU A 28 -12.57 0.24 -4.80
N ASP A 29 -12.60 -1.01 -4.39
CA ASP A 29 -13.71 -1.92 -4.69
C ASP A 29 -14.98 -1.52 -3.93
N ILE A 30 -14.87 -1.01 -2.72
CA ILE A 30 -16.03 -0.49 -1.98
C ILE A 30 -16.63 0.71 -2.73
N TYR A 31 -15.81 1.65 -3.15
CA TYR A 31 -16.28 2.82 -3.88
C TYR A 31 -16.77 2.49 -5.28
N ARG A 32 -16.14 1.51 -5.93
CA ARG A 32 -16.53 1.08 -7.27
C ARG A 32 -17.85 0.30 -7.28
N TYR A 33 -18.02 -0.65 -6.37
CA TYR A 33 -19.12 -1.62 -6.45
C TYR A 33 -20.24 -1.37 -5.46
N ILE A 34 -19.96 -0.78 -4.30
CA ILE A 34 -20.99 -0.51 -3.30
C ILE A 34 -21.55 0.90 -3.46
N TYR A 35 -20.67 1.88 -3.56
CA TYR A 35 -21.09 3.30 -3.67
C TYR A 35 -21.24 3.79 -5.10
N ASN A 36 -20.77 3.01 -6.08
CA ASN A 36 -20.81 3.39 -7.51
C ASN A 36 -20.21 4.78 -7.75
N ASN A 37 -19.14 5.11 -7.04
CA ASN A 37 -18.45 6.40 -7.13
C ASN A 37 -17.27 6.28 -8.07
N LYS A 38 -17.47 6.68 -9.33
CA LYS A 38 -16.46 6.59 -10.39
C LYS A 38 -15.22 7.42 -10.07
N GLU A 39 -15.42 8.63 -9.55
CA GLU A 39 -14.32 9.58 -9.33
C GLU A 39 -13.34 9.06 -8.28
N ILE A 40 -13.83 8.65 -7.12
CA ILE A 40 -12.98 8.13 -6.04
C ILE A 40 -12.36 6.80 -6.47
N ALA A 41 -13.13 5.90 -7.08
CA ALA A 41 -12.62 4.62 -7.55
C ALA A 41 -11.49 4.79 -8.56
N TYR A 42 -11.63 5.74 -9.49
CA TYR A 42 -10.59 6.01 -10.48
C TYR A 42 -9.31 6.58 -9.86
N LYS A 43 -9.44 7.52 -8.92
CA LYS A 43 -8.28 8.07 -8.20
C LYS A 43 -7.51 6.98 -7.46
N LEU A 44 -8.22 6.11 -6.78
CA LEU A 44 -7.60 4.99 -6.05
C LEU A 44 -6.93 4.01 -7.00
N LYS A 45 -7.59 3.67 -8.10
CA LYS A 45 -7.00 2.80 -9.13
C LYS A 45 -5.70 3.38 -9.68
N SER A 46 -5.67 4.68 -9.96
CA SER A 46 -4.48 5.35 -10.46
C SER A 46 -3.32 5.29 -9.46
N LEU A 47 -3.60 5.44 -8.17
CA LEU A 47 -2.57 5.34 -7.13
C LEU A 47 -2.07 3.91 -6.93
N ARG A 48 -2.91 2.91 -7.17
CA ARG A 48 -2.55 1.50 -7.06
C ARG A 48 -1.61 1.05 -8.17
N HIS A 49 -1.70 1.66 -9.35
CA HIS A 49 -0.85 1.33 -10.49
C HIS A 49 0.47 2.10 -10.40
N ILE A 50 1.52 1.42 -9.97
CA ILE A 50 2.86 1.98 -9.80
C ILE A 50 3.89 1.12 -10.53
N ASN A 51 4.97 1.77 -10.96
CA ASN A 51 6.14 1.11 -11.51
C ASN A 51 7.33 1.38 -10.61
N ILE A 52 8.09 0.35 -10.28
CA ILE A 52 9.29 0.46 -9.46
C ILE A 52 10.49 -0.13 -10.22
N PRO A 53 11.72 0.34 -9.95
CA PRO A 53 12.91 -0.10 -10.67
C PRO A 53 13.48 -1.42 -10.12
N ILE A 54 12.62 -2.33 -9.70
CA ILE A 54 13.01 -3.66 -9.22
C ILE A 54 12.12 -4.67 -9.94
N ASP A 55 12.73 -5.70 -10.51
CA ASP A 55 12.00 -6.79 -11.17
C ASP A 55 11.18 -7.55 -10.14
N ILE A 56 9.93 -7.83 -10.48
CA ILE A 56 9.04 -8.62 -9.62
C ILE A 56 9.64 -9.98 -9.27
N LYS A 57 10.44 -10.57 -10.15
CA LYS A 57 11.11 -11.84 -9.88
C LYS A 57 12.11 -11.73 -8.72
N GLU A 58 12.79 -10.59 -8.60
CA GLU A 58 13.71 -10.34 -7.50
C GLU A 58 12.94 -10.26 -6.16
N LEU A 59 11.80 -9.59 -6.17
CA LEU A 59 10.94 -9.51 -4.98
C LEU A 59 10.39 -10.88 -4.59
N LEU A 60 9.94 -11.65 -5.57
CA LEU A 60 9.40 -13.00 -5.31
C LEU A 60 10.45 -13.95 -4.75
N LYS A 61 11.69 -13.85 -5.23
CA LYS A 61 12.79 -14.67 -4.70
C LYS A 61 13.07 -14.35 -3.23
N ALA A 62 12.93 -13.12 -2.82
CA ALA A 62 13.18 -12.67 -1.46
C ALA A 62 12.00 -12.93 -0.52
N ARG A 63 10.82 -13.17 -1.06
CA ARG A 63 9.60 -13.35 -0.27
C ARG A 63 9.70 -14.58 0.64
N ASP A 64 9.36 -14.39 1.89
CA ASP A 64 9.29 -15.47 2.87
C ASP A 64 8.14 -15.19 3.85
N SER A 65 6.91 -15.39 3.39
CA SER A 65 5.71 -15.17 4.18
C SER A 65 5.50 -16.27 5.23
N ILE A 66 6.09 -17.44 5.03
CA ILE A 66 5.99 -18.58 5.96
C ILE A 66 6.65 -18.22 7.30
N ASN A 67 7.79 -17.54 7.24
CA ASN A 67 8.58 -17.18 8.42
C ASN A 67 8.32 -15.75 8.89
N ASP A 68 7.24 -15.12 8.43
CA ASP A 68 6.81 -13.82 8.94
C ASP A 68 6.44 -13.98 10.42
N VAL A 69 7.18 -13.29 11.29
CA VAL A 69 7.05 -13.43 12.75
C VAL A 69 5.72 -12.87 13.29
N LEU A 70 5.01 -12.07 12.49
CA LEU A 70 3.71 -11.47 12.86
C LEU A 70 2.57 -11.90 11.93
N LYS A 71 2.68 -13.07 11.29
CA LYS A 71 1.65 -13.51 10.34
C LYS A 71 0.33 -13.87 11.03
N SER A 72 0.35 -14.24 12.32
CA SER A 72 -0.87 -14.54 13.08
C SER A 72 -1.68 -13.27 13.33
N SER A 73 -2.98 -13.34 13.10
CA SER A 73 -3.87 -12.19 13.30
C SER A 73 -4.02 -11.81 14.75
N THR A 74 -4.00 -10.51 15.04
CA THR A 74 -4.36 -9.99 16.33
C THR A 74 -5.87 -9.78 16.40
N LYS A 75 -6.40 -9.56 17.60
CA LYS A 75 -7.83 -9.29 17.78
C LYS A 75 -8.26 -8.03 17.04
N SER A 76 -7.44 -6.99 17.02
CA SER A 76 -7.74 -5.74 16.30
C SER A 76 -7.77 -5.95 14.78
N GLU A 77 -6.90 -6.81 14.24
CA GLU A 77 -6.90 -7.14 12.81
C GLU A 77 -8.15 -7.91 12.41
N GLN A 78 -8.73 -8.68 13.31
CA GLN A 78 -9.94 -9.47 13.06
C GLN A 78 -11.23 -8.68 13.21
N THR A 79 -11.17 -7.48 13.79
CA THR A 79 -12.36 -6.71 14.15
C THR A 79 -12.59 -5.55 13.19
N ARG A 80 -13.71 -5.61 12.47
CA ARG A 80 -14.24 -4.51 11.66
C ARG A 80 -15.74 -4.44 11.90
N LYS A 81 -16.23 -3.27 12.34
CA LYS A 81 -17.64 -3.10 12.72
C LYS A 81 -18.57 -2.72 11.58
N ASN A 82 -18.05 -1.99 10.59
CA ASN A 82 -18.84 -1.47 9.48
C ASN A 82 -17.93 -1.13 8.29
N LEU A 83 -18.52 -0.69 7.17
CA LEU A 83 -17.76 -0.31 5.98
C LEU A 83 -16.80 0.85 6.23
N GLU A 84 -17.21 1.82 7.05
CA GLU A 84 -16.36 2.95 7.42
C GLU A 84 -15.06 2.47 8.07
N ASN A 85 -15.14 1.54 8.99
CA ASN A 85 -13.96 0.95 9.65
C ASN A 85 -13.05 0.24 8.65
N ILE A 86 -13.63 -0.48 7.69
CA ILE A 86 -12.85 -1.16 6.64
C ILE A 86 -12.12 -0.13 5.78
N ILE A 87 -12.81 0.91 5.36
CA ILE A 87 -12.26 1.97 4.53
C ILE A 87 -11.08 2.65 5.24
N LEU A 88 -11.31 3.15 6.45
CA LEU A 88 -10.30 3.91 7.19
C LEU A 88 -9.09 3.06 7.55
N ALA A 89 -9.29 1.82 7.97
CA ALA A 89 -8.19 0.92 8.31
C ALA A 89 -7.32 0.61 7.08
N ASN A 90 -7.93 0.39 5.93
CA ASN A 90 -7.18 0.03 4.72
C ASN A 90 -6.49 1.24 4.07
N ILE A 91 -7.10 2.41 4.09
CA ILE A 91 -6.43 3.64 3.66
C ILE A 91 -5.21 3.91 4.53
N LYS A 92 -5.36 3.78 5.85
CA LYS A 92 -4.25 3.99 6.80
C LYS A 92 -3.11 3.01 6.53
N ARG A 93 -3.43 1.76 6.30
CA ARG A 93 -2.44 0.73 5.98
C ARG A 93 -1.64 1.08 4.73
N SER A 94 -2.31 1.58 3.69
CA SER A 94 -1.64 1.99 2.46
C SER A 94 -0.76 3.23 2.66
N GLN A 95 -1.19 4.19 3.46
CA GLN A 95 -0.40 5.36 3.81
C GLN A 95 0.88 4.95 4.56
N GLU A 96 0.76 4.07 5.53
CA GLU A 96 1.90 3.60 6.32
C GLU A 96 2.88 2.83 5.44
N SER A 97 2.38 1.97 4.56
CA SER A 97 3.22 1.22 3.62
C SER A 97 3.94 2.14 2.66
N ALA A 98 3.27 3.19 2.15
CA ALA A 98 3.89 4.19 1.31
C ALA A 98 5.02 4.90 2.05
N ARG A 99 4.87 5.19 3.34
CA ARG A 99 5.93 5.79 4.14
C ARG A 99 7.14 4.88 4.29
N VAL A 100 6.92 3.59 4.55
CA VAL A 100 8.03 2.62 4.62
C VAL A 100 8.78 2.57 3.28
N LEU A 101 8.04 2.51 2.17
CA LEU A 101 8.64 2.47 0.83
C LEU A 101 9.38 3.76 0.51
N GLU A 102 8.85 4.90 0.88
CA GLU A 102 9.52 6.19 0.73
C GLU A 102 10.89 6.18 1.42
N GLU A 103 10.94 5.70 2.67
CA GLU A 103 12.18 5.67 3.43
C GLU A 103 13.19 4.68 2.85
N ILE A 104 12.74 3.46 2.53
CA ILE A 104 13.62 2.41 2.00
C ILE A 104 14.18 2.81 0.63
N PHE A 105 13.36 3.38 -0.25
CA PHE A 105 13.82 3.77 -1.58
C PHE A 105 14.81 4.94 -1.57
N LYS A 106 14.99 5.64 -0.47
CA LYS A 106 16.09 6.61 -0.33
C LYS A 106 17.46 5.95 -0.47
N LEU A 107 17.56 4.64 -0.18
CA LEU A 107 18.80 3.89 -0.35
C LEU A 107 18.99 3.36 -1.78
N ILE A 108 17.97 3.43 -2.62
CA ILE A 108 17.93 2.72 -3.90
C ILE A 108 17.73 3.68 -5.07
N ASP A 109 16.67 4.48 -5.02
CA ASP A 109 16.26 5.36 -6.10
C ASP A 109 15.41 6.50 -5.55
N ILE A 110 15.98 7.70 -5.56
CA ILE A 110 15.33 8.86 -4.97
C ILE A 110 14.02 9.22 -5.69
N GLN A 111 13.94 8.97 -6.98
CA GLN A 111 12.71 9.26 -7.74
C GLN A 111 11.56 8.36 -7.28
N THR A 112 11.83 7.10 -7.00
CA THR A 112 10.83 6.17 -6.46
C THR A 112 10.44 6.57 -5.04
N SER A 113 11.39 7.02 -4.23
CA SER A 113 11.09 7.58 -2.91
C SER A 113 10.10 8.74 -3.00
N GLU A 114 10.33 9.68 -3.92
CA GLU A 114 9.44 10.82 -4.14
C GLU A 114 8.08 10.39 -4.68
N LEU A 115 8.01 9.36 -5.51
CA LEU A 115 6.76 8.79 -5.99
C LEU A 115 5.88 8.35 -4.80
N PHE A 116 6.44 7.60 -3.87
CA PHE A 116 5.69 7.13 -2.70
C PHE A 116 5.31 8.25 -1.75
N LYS A 117 6.16 9.26 -1.61
CA LYS A 117 5.80 10.46 -0.86
C LYS A 117 4.58 11.15 -1.47
N ASN A 118 4.61 11.38 -2.77
CA ASN A 118 3.51 12.04 -3.48
C ASN A 118 2.22 11.21 -3.41
N ASN A 119 2.34 9.91 -3.56
CA ASN A 119 1.20 9.01 -3.46
C ASN A 119 0.63 8.97 -2.04
N ARG A 120 1.49 9.03 -1.03
CA ARG A 120 1.05 9.10 0.37
C ARG A 120 0.24 10.38 0.63
N TYR A 121 0.70 11.52 0.14
CA TYR A 121 -0.06 12.77 0.25
C TYR A 121 -1.37 12.72 -0.52
N SER A 122 -1.38 12.10 -1.69
CA SER A 122 -2.63 11.88 -2.44
C SER A 122 -3.62 11.04 -1.66
N LEU A 123 -3.13 10.02 -0.95
CA LEU A 123 -3.99 9.20 -0.09
C LEU A 123 -4.56 10.00 1.08
N TYR A 124 -3.78 10.92 1.67
CA TYR A 124 -4.30 11.82 2.70
C TYR A 124 -5.43 12.69 2.17
N ASN A 125 -5.28 13.23 0.96
CA ASN A 125 -6.32 14.04 0.33
C ASN A 125 -7.59 13.24 0.04
N ILE A 126 -7.43 12.02 -0.45
CA ILE A 126 -8.56 11.12 -0.72
C ILE A 126 -9.25 10.76 0.60
N GLU A 127 -8.49 10.46 1.64
CA GLU A 127 -9.04 10.17 2.97
C GLU A 127 -9.92 11.31 3.48
N LYS A 128 -9.48 12.54 3.29
CA LYS A 128 -10.26 13.71 3.67
C LYS A 128 -11.56 13.81 2.89
N ILE A 129 -11.50 13.61 1.58
CA ILE A 129 -12.69 13.63 0.71
C ILE A 129 -13.67 12.53 1.13
N ILE A 130 -13.17 11.34 1.35
CA ILE A 130 -13.97 10.20 1.80
C ILE A 130 -14.63 10.49 3.14
N PHE A 131 -13.86 10.99 4.09
CA PHE A 131 -14.38 11.30 5.43
C PHE A 131 -15.55 12.29 5.39
N ASP A 132 -15.46 13.29 4.52
CA ASP A 132 -16.53 14.28 4.37
C ASP A 132 -17.83 13.68 3.82
N THR A 133 -17.78 12.48 3.23
CA THR A 133 -18.94 11.80 2.65
C THR A 133 -19.49 10.65 3.52
N LEU A 134 -18.79 10.32 4.59
CA LEU A 134 -19.19 9.21 5.48
C LEU A 134 -20.18 9.69 6.60
#